data_15cf92679069f435bc9793325dbe9f47
#
_entry.id   15cf92679069f435bc9793325dbe9f47
#
_cell.length_a   1.000
_cell.length_b   1.000
_cell.length_c   1.000
_cell.angle_alpha   90.00
_cell.angle_beta   90.00
_cell.angle_gamma   90.00
#
_symmetry.space_group_name_H-M   'P 1'
#
loop_
_entity.id
_entity.type
_entity.pdbx_description
1 polymer ?
#
loop_
_entity_poly.entity_id
_entity_poly.type
_entity_poly.pdbx_seq_one_letter_code
_entity_poly.pdbx_strand_id
1 'polypeptide(L)'
;QVVPVVINGIPIQGREIVDREDPSHAGTVVAKVAYATLDDAELALTACKSSFRRWRDVPVTERADVLRRTADGMRKNRFVLSAWMVREVGKPWREADADVAEAIDFCDYYAAEMERLANPRKRNIPGEWNEYFYESRGPAVVIAPWNFPLAILAGMTVAALVAGNPVIMKPAEQSSRIGY
;
A
#
# COMPACT_ATOMS: atom_id res chain seq x y z
N GLN A 1 -6.64 20.28 3.43
CA GLN A 1 -6.34 19.60 2.16
C GLN A 1 -7.35 18.48 1.93
N VAL A 2 -7.80 18.30 0.67
CA VAL A 2 -8.67 17.18 0.29
C VAL A 2 -7.80 15.98 -0.09
N VAL A 3 -8.15 14.81 0.44
CA VAL A 3 -7.61 13.51 0.01
C VAL A 3 -8.40 13.07 -1.22
N PRO A 4 -7.80 13.03 -2.41
CA PRO A 4 -8.52 12.69 -3.63
C PRO A 4 -8.63 11.17 -3.83
N VAL A 5 -9.57 10.74 -4.65
CA VAL A 5 -9.48 9.44 -5.32
C VAL A 5 -8.37 9.54 -6.37
N VAL A 6 -7.45 8.57 -6.41
CA VAL A 6 -6.33 8.56 -7.37
C VAL A 6 -6.38 7.28 -8.19
N ILE A 7 -6.43 7.39 -9.50
CA ILE A 7 -6.40 6.24 -10.42
C ILE A 7 -5.27 6.44 -11.43
N ASN A 8 -4.39 5.49 -11.52
CA ASN A 8 -3.21 5.53 -12.39
C ASN A 8 -2.35 6.81 -12.20
N GLY A 9 -2.21 7.27 -10.95
CA GLY A 9 -1.48 8.48 -10.59
C GLY A 9 -2.22 9.80 -10.85
N ILE A 10 -3.48 9.76 -11.32
CA ILE A 10 -4.28 10.93 -11.68
C ILE A 10 -5.37 11.14 -10.63
N PRO A 11 -5.44 12.31 -9.96
CA PRO A 11 -6.54 12.66 -9.07
C PRO A 11 -7.86 12.82 -9.84
N ILE A 12 -8.90 12.15 -9.37
CA ILE A 12 -10.25 12.22 -9.95
C ILE A 12 -11.01 13.38 -9.29
N GLN A 13 -11.62 14.22 -10.12
CA GLN A 13 -12.38 15.39 -9.66
C GLN A 13 -13.89 15.09 -9.55
N GLY A 14 -14.62 15.98 -8.88
CA GLY A 14 -16.09 15.96 -8.84
C GLY A 14 -16.70 14.82 -8.00
N ARG A 15 -15.96 14.32 -7.00
CA ARG A 15 -16.45 13.30 -6.07
C ARG A 15 -17.06 13.93 -4.83
N GLU A 16 -17.95 13.20 -4.19
CA GLU A 16 -18.49 13.55 -2.87
C GLU A 16 -17.35 13.71 -1.87
N ILE A 17 -17.40 14.81 -1.09
CA ILE A 17 -16.39 15.11 -0.06
C ILE A 17 -17.01 14.86 1.32
N VAL A 18 -16.35 14.03 2.11
CA VAL A 18 -16.74 13.73 3.49
C VAL A 18 -15.69 14.26 4.44
N ASP A 19 -16.13 14.93 5.49
CA ASP A 19 -15.26 15.41 6.55
C ASP A 19 -14.84 14.27 7.48
N ARG A 20 -13.55 14.23 7.84
CA ARG A 20 -13.01 13.36 8.87
C ARG A 20 -12.70 14.19 10.10
N GLU A 21 -13.32 13.83 11.23
CA GLU A 21 -13.13 14.52 12.50
C GLU A 21 -12.07 13.83 13.35
N ASP A 22 -11.41 14.62 14.19
CA ASP A 22 -10.55 14.14 15.26
C ASP A 22 -11.41 13.39 16.30
N PRO A 23 -11.21 12.09 16.54
CA PRO A 23 -12.04 11.33 17.47
C PRO A 23 -11.90 11.80 18.93
N SER A 24 -10.84 12.56 19.23
CA SER A 24 -10.57 13.12 20.57
C SER A 24 -11.12 14.54 20.75
N HIS A 25 -11.53 15.21 19.64
CA HIS A 25 -11.97 16.61 19.66
C HIS A 25 -13.17 16.77 18.70
N ALA A 26 -14.36 16.52 19.20
CA ALA A 26 -15.61 16.63 18.43
C ALA A 26 -15.73 17.98 17.69
N GLY A 27 -16.16 17.93 16.44
CA GLY A 27 -16.29 19.10 15.57
C GLY A 27 -14.98 19.61 14.97
N THR A 28 -13.82 18.97 15.27
CA THR A 28 -12.54 19.33 14.68
C THR A 28 -12.29 18.49 13.43
N VAL A 29 -12.42 19.09 12.25
CA VAL A 29 -12.14 18.44 10.98
C VAL A 29 -10.64 18.33 10.76
N VAL A 30 -10.11 17.11 10.64
CA VAL A 30 -8.70 16.83 10.39
C VAL A 30 -8.37 16.58 8.92
N ALA A 31 -9.33 16.04 8.17
CA ALA A 31 -9.20 15.83 6.74
C ALA A 31 -10.53 15.93 6.02
N LYS A 32 -10.48 16.21 4.71
CA LYS A 32 -11.61 16.11 3.78
C LYS A 32 -11.28 15.02 2.78
N VAL A 33 -12.18 14.05 2.58
CA VAL A 33 -11.90 12.85 1.79
C VAL A 33 -12.89 12.73 0.65
N ALA A 34 -12.40 12.56 -0.56
CA ALA A 34 -13.23 12.26 -1.73
C ALA A 34 -13.56 10.77 -1.73
N TYR A 35 -14.83 10.43 -1.89
CA TYR A 35 -15.29 9.05 -1.97
C TYR A 35 -15.38 8.57 -3.42
N ALA A 36 -14.80 7.40 -3.65
CA ALA A 36 -14.88 6.71 -4.93
C ALA A 36 -16.29 6.17 -5.20
N THR A 37 -16.66 6.14 -6.46
CA THR A 37 -17.88 5.51 -6.96
C THR A 37 -17.59 4.08 -7.44
N LEU A 38 -18.64 3.33 -7.80
CA LEU A 38 -18.48 2.02 -8.45
C LEU A 38 -17.75 2.15 -9.79
N ASP A 39 -18.03 3.19 -10.57
CA ASP A 39 -17.34 3.45 -11.84
C ASP A 39 -15.84 3.68 -11.62
N ASP A 40 -15.45 4.37 -10.53
CA ASP A 40 -14.04 4.54 -10.17
C ASP A 40 -13.36 3.20 -9.84
N ALA A 41 -14.08 2.29 -9.19
CA ALA A 41 -13.55 0.95 -8.91
C ALA A 41 -13.31 0.16 -10.19
N GLU A 42 -14.22 0.22 -11.16
CA GLU A 42 -14.06 -0.40 -12.48
C GLU A 42 -12.91 0.23 -13.28
N LEU A 43 -12.77 1.55 -13.24
CA LEU A 43 -11.64 2.25 -13.86
C LEU A 43 -10.31 1.85 -13.22
N ALA A 44 -10.25 1.75 -11.88
CA ALA A 44 -9.06 1.30 -11.15
C ALA A 44 -8.68 -0.13 -11.53
N LEU A 45 -9.67 -1.04 -11.61
CA LEU A 45 -9.45 -2.42 -12.05
C LEU A 45 -8.92 -2.48 -13.49
N THR A 46 -9.48 -1.67 -14.37
CA THR A 46 -9.03 -1.56 -15.77
C THR A 46 -7.59 -1.05 -15.85
N ALA A 47 -7.24 -0.02 -15.05
CA ALA A 47 -5.88 0.50 -14.95
C ALA A 47 -4.90 -0.56 -14.44
N CYS A 48 -5.28 -1.33 -13.42
CA CYS A 48 -4.47 -2.43 -12.92
C CYS A 48 -4.26 -3.53 -13.96
N LYS A 49 -5.32 -3.95 -14.66
CA LYS A 49 -5.22 -4.96 -15.73
C LYS A 49 -4.29 -4.49 -16.86
N SER A 50 -4.39 -3.23 -17.27
CA SER A 50 -3.57 -2.68 -18.36
C SER A 50 -2.10 -2.53 -17.97
N SER A 51 -1.80 -2.22 -16.69
CA SER A 51 -0.43 -2.04 -16.20
C SER A 51 0.24 -3.36 -15.79
N PHE A 52 -0.50 -4.44 -15.64
CA PHE A 52 -0.03 -5.69 -15.04
C PHE A 52 1.22 -6.25 -15.73
N ARG A 53 1.18 -6.43 -17.05
CA ARG A 53 2.33 -7.01 -17.79
C ARG A 53 3.59 -6.17 -17.61
N ARG A 54 3.44 -4.85 -17.77
CA ARG A 54 4.58 -3.92 -17.63
C ARG A 54 5.19 -3.98 -16.23
N TRP A 55 4.37 -4.04 -15.16
CA TRP A 55 4.86 -4.11 -13.80
C TRP A 55 5.44 -5.48 -13.44
N ARG A 56 4.78 -6.55 -13.85
CA ARG A 56 5.27 -7.93 -13.67
C ARG A 56 6.67 -8.13 -14.26
N ASP A 57 6.91 -7.57 -15.43
CA ASP A 57 8.13 -7.76 -16.20
C ASP A 57 9.29 -6.84 -15.74
N VAL A 58 9.03 -5.92 -14.78
CA VAL A 58 10.09 -5.15 -14.11
C VAL A 58 10.96 -6.10 -13.27
N PRO A 59 12.31 -6.00 -13.34
CA PRO A 59 13.20 -6.81 -12.53
C PRO A 59 12.87 -6.77 -11.04
N VAL A 60 12.99 -7.91 -10.34
CA VAL A 60 12.67 -8.01 -8.91
C VAL A 60 13.46 -7.00 -8.08
N THR A 61 14.74 -6.81 -8.39
CA THR A 61 15.61 -5.84 -7.71
C THR A 61 15.08 -4.41 -7.82
N GLU A 62 14.59 -4.01 -8.99
CA GLU A 62 14.00 -2.67 -9.19
C GLU A 62 12.69 -2.52 -8.41
N ARG A 63 11.84 -3.57 -8.36
CA ARG A 63 10.63 -3.56 -7.54
C ARG A 63 10.96 -3.49 -6.05
N ALA A 64 11.96 -4.24 -5.59
CA ALA A 64 12.46 -4.19 -4.22
C ALA A 64 13.01 -2.81 -3.85
N ASP A 65 13.71 -2.14 -4.78
CA ASP A 65 14.21 -0.79 -4.56
C ASP A 65 13.09 0.26 -4.45
N VAL A 66 11.94 0.06 -5.10
CA VAL A 66 10.75 0.90 -4.85
C VAL A 66 10.34 0.82 -3.39
N LEU A 67 10.27 -0.38 -2.81
CA LEU A 67 9.91 -0.58 -1.41
C LEU A 67 10.93 0.08 -0.46
N ARG A 68 12.21 -0.10 -0.72
CA ARG A 68 13.28 0.52 0.10
C ARG A 68 13.19 2.05 0.07
N ARG A 69 12.98 2.66 -1.10
CA ARG A 69 12.76 4.11 -1.19
C ARG A 69 11.50 4.56 -0.45
N THR A 70 10.44 3.75 -0.45
CA THR A 70 9.22 4.00 0.33
C THR A 70 9.54 3.96 1.83
N ALA A 71 10.26 2.95 2.31
CA ALA A 71 10.73 2.85 3.70
C ALA A 71 11.55 4.08 4.10
N ASP A 72 12.46 4.54 3.24
CA ASP A 72 13.26 5.76 3.51
C ASP A 72 12.41 7.02 3.56
N GLY A 73 11.38 7.11 2.72
CA GLY A 73 10.38 8.17 2.78
C GLY A 73 9.62 8.18 4.11
N MET A 74 9.19 7.01 4.58
CA MET A 74 8.53 6.85 5.88
C MET A 74 9.46 7.21 7.05
N ARG A 75 10.73 6.78 7.03
CA ARG A 75 11.72 7.15 8.06
C ARG A 75 11.90 8.66 8.18
N LYS A 76 12.02 9.35 7.06
CA LYS A 76 12.16 10.81 7.00
C LYS A 76 10.93 11.55 7.53
N ASN A 77 9.74 10.97 7.37
CA ASN A 77 8.46 11.57 7.75
C ASN A 77 7.84 10.93 9.00
N ARG A 78 8.60 10.15 9.77
CA ARG A 78 8.11 9.34 10.89
C ARG A 78 7.19 10.09 11.85
N PHE A 79 7.60 11.26 12.31
CA PHE A 79 6.81 12.04 13.26
C PHE A 79 5.56 12.67 12.61
N VAL A 80 5.62 13.03 11.34
CA VAL A 80 4.46 13.55 10.60
C VAL A 80 3.42 12.44 10.40
N LEU A 81 3.84 11.25 10.02
CA LEU A 81 2.97 10.08 9.88
C LEU A 81 2.34 9.69 11.22
N SER A 82 3.14 9.65 12.30
CA SER A 82 2.62 9.40 13.66
C SER A 82 1.59 10.43 14.07
N ALA A 83 1.86 11.73 13.81
CA ALA A 83 0.94 12.83 14.14
C ALA A 83 -0.41 12.68 13.39
N TRP A 84 -0.39 12.26 12.14
CA TRP A 84 -1.64 11.98 11.40
C TRP A 84 -2.44 10.87 12.04
N MET A 85 -1.81 9.76 12.45
CA MET A 85 -2.51 8.67 13.13
C MET A 85 -3.10 9.10 14.48
N VAL A 86 -2.38 9.92 15.25
CA VAL A 86 -2.91 10.49 16.50
C VAL A 86 -4.14 11.33 16.23
N ARG A 87 -4.12 12.18 15.20
CA ARG A 87 -5.18 13.13 14.88
C ARG A 87 -6.38 12.47 14.17
N GLU A 88 -6.14 11.52 13.27
CA GLU A 88 -7.20 10.95 12.42
C GLU A 88 -7.91 9.76 13.07
N VAL A 89 -7.19 8.92 13.82
CA VAL A 89 -7.75 7.71 14.44
C VAL A 89 -7.58 7.64 15.96
N GLY A 90 -7.07 8.70 16.59
CA GLY A 90 -6.91 8.75 18.06
C GLY A 90 -5.85 7.80 18.61
N LYS A 91 -4.88 7.37 17.79
CA LYS A 91 -3.87 6.40 18.22
C LYS A 91 -2.87 7.06 19.18
N PRO A 92 -2.52 6.44 20.32
CA PRO A 92 -1.49 6.98 21.22
C PRO A 92 -0.14 7.14 20.50
N TRP A 93 0.63 8.18 20.86
CA TRP A 93 1.90 8.49 20.18
C TRP A 93 2.86 7.30 20.11
N ARG A 94 3.00 6.55 21.19
CA ARG A 94 3.89 5.39 21.23
C ARG A 94 3.46 4.31 20.25
N GLU A 95 2.16 4.06 20.13
CA GLU A 95 1.62 3.06 19.23
C GLU A 95 1.61 3.56 17.77
N ALA A 96 1.40 4.87 17.56
CA ALA A 96 1.51 5.47 16.23
C ALA A 96 2.96 5.40 15.71
N ASP A 97 3.93 5.65 16.56
CA ASP A 97 5.35 5.52 16.23
C ASP A 97 5.74 4.06 15.92
N ALA A 98 5.21 3.11 16.69
CA ALA A 98 5.40 1.67 16.43
C ALA A 98 4.76 1.22 15.10
N ASP A 99 3.58 1.75 14.76
CA ASP A 99 2.90 1.48 13.49
C ASP A 99 3.74 1.96 12.28
N VAL A 100 4.36 3.16 12.39
CA VAL A 100 5.29 3.62 11.34
C VAL A 100 6.50 2.70 11.22
N ALA A 101 7.07 2.28 12.36
CA ALA A 101 8.21 1.36 12.37
C ALA A 101 7.85 0.02 11.71
N GLU A 102 6.69 -0.54 12.02
CA GLU A 102 6.20 -1.78 11.42
C GLU A 102 5.97 -1.64 9.91
N ALA A 103 5.41 -0.51 9.44
CA ALA A 103 5.26 -0.24 8.01
C ALA A 103 6.61 -0.22 7.27
N ILE A 104 7.63 0.37 7.89
CA ILE A 104 9.00 0.39 7.39
C ILE A 104 9.56 -1.03 7.31
N ASP A 105 9.40 -1.80 8.39
CA ASP A 105 9.90 -3.18 8.47
C ASP A 105 9.23 -4.08 7.42
N PHE A 106 7.94 -3.91 7.14
CA PHE A 106 7.28 -4.62 6.04
C PHE A 106 7.89 -4.29 4.68
N CYS A 107 8.23 -3.03 4.41
CA CYS A 107 8.88 -2.66 3.16
C CYS A 107 10.24 -3.37 3.00
N ASP A 108 11.08 -3.32 4.02
CA ASP A 108 12.42 -3.93 3.99
C ASP A 108 12.34 -5.45 3.94
N TYR A 109 11.45 -6.04 4.74
CA TYR A 109 11.25 -7.49 4.79
C TYR A 109 10.79 -8.05 3.44
N TYR A 110 9.72 -7.51 2.86
CA TYR A 110 9.19 -8.01 1.59
C TYR A 110 10.13 -7.74 0.41
N ALA A 111 10.90 -6.65 0.43
CA ALA A 111 11.96 -6.42 -0.55
C ALA A 111 13.00 -7.54 -0.52
N ALA A 112 13.53 -7.86 0.66
CA ALA A 112 14.53 -8.91 0.84
C ALA A 112 13.97 -10.31 0.52
N GLU A 113 12.76 -10.61 0.96
CA GLU A 113 12.12 -11.91 0.72
C GLU A 113 11.82 -12.13 -0.77
N MET A 114 11.38 -11.11 -1.49
CA MET A 114 11.13 -11.28 -2.91
C MET A 114 12.41 -11.48 -3.72
N GLU A 115 13.50 -10.79 -3.37
CA GLU A 115 14.82 -11.04 -3.97
C GLU A 115 15.29 -12.49 -3.73
N ARG A 116 15.09 -13.01 -2.50
CA ARG A 116 15.39 -14.41 -2.17
C ARG A 116 14.52 -15.39 -2.97
N LEU A 117 13.23 -15.09 -3.17
CA LEU A 117 12.27 -15.95 -3.88
C LEU A 117 12.37 -15.85 -5.40
N ALA A 118 13.04 -14.82 -5.94
CA ALA A 118 13.21 -14.65 -7.38
C ALA A 118 14.06 -15.74 -8.04
N ASN A 119 14.90 -16.43 -7.25
CA ASN A 119 15.73 -17.51 -7.76
C ASN A 119 14.96 -18.84 -7.76
N PRO A 120 14.75 -19.48 -8.92
CA PRO A 120 14.09 -20.77 -9.00
C PRO A 120 14.80 -21.85 -8.19
N ARG A 121 14.05 -22.70 -7.53
CA ARG A 121 14.62 -23.88 -6.85
C ARG A 121 14.65 -25.05 -7.83
N LYS A 122 15.86 -25.56 -8.09
CA LYS A 122 16.08 -26.70 -9.00
C LYS A 122 16.13 -28.01 -8.23
N ARG A 123 15.45 -29.04 -8.74
CA ARG A 123 15.39 -30.41 -8.20
C ARG A 123 15.47 -31.40 -9.35
N ASN A 124 16.52 -31.30 -10.17
CA ASN A 124 16.71 -32.15 -11.33
C ASN A 124 17.04 -33.60 -10.92
N ILE A 125 16.48 -34.56 -11.63
CA ILE A 125 16.86 -35.96 -11.55
C ILE A 125 17.23 -36.45 -12.97
N PRO A 126 17.92 -37.58 -13.12
CA PRO A 126 18.27 -38.07 -14.45
C PRO A 126 17.08 -38.19 -15.38
N GLY A 127 17.12 -37.47 -16.52
CA GLY A 127 16.06 -37.43 -17.52
C GLY A 127 14.97 -36.39 -17.29
N GLU A 128 15.01 -35.64 -16.18
CA GLU A 128 14.03 -34.59 -15.88
C GLU A 128 14.70 -33.27 -15.48
N TRP A 129 14.06 -32.16 -15.89
CA TRP A 129 14.42 -30.80 -15.50
C TRP A 129 13.30 -30.20 -14.67
N ASN A 130 13.50 -30.08 -13.37
CA ASN A 130 12.48 -29.65 -12.42
C ASN A 130 12.86 -28.28 -11.81
N GLU A 131 12.01 -27.27 -12.03
CA GLU A 131 12.15 -25.94 -11.45
C GLU A 131 10.87 -25.53 -10.73
N TYR A 132 11.02 -25.02 -9.50
CA TYR A 132 9.95 -24.40 -8.75
C TYR A 132 10.20 -22.87 -8.69
N PHE A 133 9.25 -22.09 -9.13
CA PHE A 133 9.33 -20.64 -9.18
C PHE A 133 7.98 -19.99 -8.83
N TYR A 134 8.03 -18.70 -8.47
CA TYR A 134 6.85 -17.90 -8.17
C TYR A 134 6.48 -17.01 -9.35
N GLU A 135 5.18 -16.84 -9.58
CA GLU A 135 4.63 -15.96 -10.61
C GLU A 135 3.61 -14.97 -10.03
N SER A 136 3.57 -13.77 -10.62
CA SER A 136 2.55 -12.78 -10.29
C SER A 136 1.15 -13.25 -10.68
N ARG A 137 0.16 -12.99 -9.84
CA ARG A 137 -1.23 -13.44 -10.03
C ARG A 137 -2.09 -12.47 -10.84
N GLY A 138 -1.75 -11.17 -10.84
CA GLY A 138 -2.54 -10.10 -11.43
C GLY A 138 -2.96 -9.02 -10.43
N PRO A 139 -3.96 -8.20 -10.76
CA PRO A 139 -4.44 -7.16 -9.86
C PRO A 139 -4.82 -7.68 -8.47
N ALA A 140 -4.39 -6.97 -7.44
CA ALA A 140 -4.74 -7.23 -6.06
C ALA A 140 -5.57 -6.08 -5.49
N VAL A 141 -6.48 -6.39 -4.57
CA VAL A 141 -7.24 -5.38 -3.81
C VAL A 141 -6.85 -5.50 -2.35
N VAL A 142 -6.43 -4.40 -1.76
CA VAL A 142 -6.07 -4.30 -0.35
C VAL A 142 -7.16 -3.51 0.39
N ILE A 143 -7.83 -4.16 1.33
CA ILE A 143 -8.87 -3.57 2.19
C ILE A 143 -8.36 -3.62 3.61
N ALA A 144 -7.85 -2.49 4.11
CA ALA A 144 -7.19 -2.41 5.40
C ALA A 144 -8.11 -1.92 6.52
N PRO A 145 -7.85 -2.31 7.79
CA PRO A 145 -8.55 -1.80 8.96
C PRO A 145 -8.04 -0.40 9.35
N TRP A 146 -8.76 0.25 10.27
CA TRP A 146 -8.42 1.58 10.75
C TRP A 146 -7.47 1.59 11.96
N ASN A 147 -7.37 0.51 12.72
CA ASN A 147 -6.62 0.46 13.98
C ASN A 147 -5.09 0.28 13.80
N PHE A 148 -4.65 -0.22 12.64
CA PHE A 148 -3.27 -0.20 12.16
C PHE A 148 -3.26 0.46 10.77
N PRO A 149 -3.52 1.77 10.72
CA PRO A 149 -3.92 2.43 9.49
C PRO A 149 -2.79 2.58 8.47
N LEU A 150 -1.54 2.57 8.92
CA LEU A 150 -0.37 2.61 8.04
C LEU A 150 0.25 1.22 7.86
N ALA A 151 0.57 0.51 8.94
CA ALA A 151 1.32 -0.74 8.87
C ALA A 151 0.61 -1.82 8.07
N ILE A 152 -0.67 -2.10 8.36
CA ILE A 152 -1.40 -3.16 7.65
C ILE A 152 -1.69 -2.76 6.21
N LEU A 153 -2.07 -1.50 5.96
CA LEU A 153 -2.29 -1.01 4.59
C LEU A 153 -1.00 -1.10 3.77
N ALA A 154 0.11 -0.60 4.31
CA ALA A 154 1.42 -0.67 3.66
C ALA A 154 1.87 -2.11 3.47
N GLY A 155 1.86 -2.94 4.51
CA GLY A 155 2.33 -4.31 4.47
C GLY A 155 1.65 -5.16 3.39
N MET A 156 0.31 -5.15 3.34
CA MET A 156 -0.43 -5.87 2.30
C MET A 156 -0.16 -5.31 0.90
N THR A 157 -0.04 -3.99 0.78
CA THR A 157 0.19 -3.31 -0.51
C THR A 157 1.59 -3.64 -1.05
N VAL A 158 2.63 -3.47 -0.23
CA VAL A 158 4.01 -3.68 -0.69
C VAL A 158 4.31 -5.16 -0.95
N ALA A 159 3.71 -6.09 -0.19
CA ALA A 159 3.80 -7.52 -0.45
C ALA A 159 3.28 -7.88 -1.85
N ALA A 160 2.10 -7.35 -2.21
CA ALA A 160 1.53 -7.58 -3.54
C ALA A 160 2.35 -6.89 -4.65
N LEU A 161 2.77 -5.63 -4.43
CA LEU A 161 3.54 -4.86 -5.41
C LEU A 161 4.87 -5.51 -5.74
N VAL A 162 5.67 -5.89 -4.73
CA VAL A 162 7.00 -6.47 -4.96
C VAL A 162 6.91 -7.83 -5.65
N ALA A 163 5.82 -8.57 -5.45
CA ALA A 163 5.54 -9.81 -6.17
C ALA A 163 5.08 -9.58 -7.64
N GLY A 164 5.05 -8.31 -8.11
CA GLY A 164 4.72 -7.97 -9.49
C GLY A 164 3.23 -7.80 -9.76
N ASN A 165 2.41 -7.61 -8.73
CA ASN A 165 0.97 -7.39 -8.85
C ASN A 165 0.63 -5.90 -8.71
N PRO A 166 -0.11 -5.26 -9.61
CA PRO A 166 -0.67 -3.94 -9.38
C PRO A 166 -1.75 -3.99 -8.30
N VAL A 167 -1.88 -2.91 -7.52
CA VAL A 167 -2.72 -2.89 -6.32
C VAL A 167 -3.75 -1.76 -6.37
N ILE A 168 -4.97 -2.08 -5.98
CA ILE A 168 -6.00 -1.12 -5.61
C ILE A 168 -6.00 -1.04 -4.08
N MET A 169 -5.62 0.12 -3.54
CA MET A 169 -5.64 0.39 -2.09
C MET A 169 -6.97 0.97 -1.68
N LYS A 170 -7.65 0.32 -0.75
CA LYS A 170 -8.84 0.85 -0.09
C LYS A 170 -8.54 0.93 1.41
N PRO A 171 -8.05 2.08 1.94
CA PRO A 171 -7.94 2.30 3.37
C PRO A 171 -9.33 2.28 4.02
N ALA A 172 -9.38 2.11 5.34
CA ALA A 172 -10.63 2.31 6.07
C ALA A 172 -11.07 3.78 5.94
N GLU A 173 -12.37 4.01 5.94
CA GLU A 173 -12.92 5.37 5.85
C GLU A 173 -12.46 6.27 6.99
N GLN A 174 -12.16 5.71 8.16
CA GLN A 174 -11.66 6.44 9.33
C GLN A 174 -10.21 6.91 9.19
N SER A 175 -9.44 6.31 8.27
CA SER A 175 -7.99 6.49 8.15
C SER A 175 -7.52 6.81 6.72
N SER A 176 -8.36 7.51 5.97
CA SER A 176 -8.08 7.78 4.56
C SER A 176 -6.91 8.75 4.36
N ARG A 177 -6.67 9.68 5.29
CA ARG A 177 -5.58 10.65 5.18
C ARG A 177 -4.22 10.02 5.38
N ILE A 178 -4.08 9.13 6.37
CA ILE A 178 -2.82 8.41 6.58
C ILE A 178 -2.56 7.38 5.47
N GLY A 179 -3.62 6.87 4.84
CA GLY A 179 -3.52 5.95 3.71
C GLY A 179 -3.12 6.61 2.38
N TYR A 180 -3.21 7.95 2.31
CA TYR A 180 -2.85 8.76 1.15
C TYR A 180 -1.42 9.29 1.25
#